data_15420785dd4dc50fb5bab616ad31a9b6
#
_entry.id   15420785dd4dc50fb5bab616ad31a9b6
#
_cell.length_a   1.000
_cell.length_b   1.000
_cell.length_c   1.000
_cell.angle_alpha   90.00
_cell.angle_beta   90.00
_cell.angle_gamma   90.00
#
_symmetry.space_group_name_H-M   'P 1'
#
loop_
_entity.id
_entity.type
_entity.pdbx_description
1 polymer ?
#
loop_
_entity_poly.entity_id
_entity_poly.type
_entity_poly.pdbx_seq_one_letter_code
_entity_poly.pdbx_strand_id
1 'polypeptide(L)'
;MSEQLSPQENAPRKRMEHVEEAPPVMGWLTSYADMMTLIACFFILMMAFANYDPAGFTRKTKEVSKHFNKAKYKSNDTKLTQLQEEIAVHPELKKMAKVSVKDSALVVTFSGSAIFPSGTHQLSKNSILVLDAMIDIIKAKDPNFRILVEGHSDNQAMAEGTTFTSNWALSGARAASVIERFEYFGFDPKKLVAIGMADTKPLVPNEDAKGEPLPENQKLNRRVVIKVLEPIDKSKEVKMGFGVYFKDAVE
;
A
#
# COMPACT_ATOMS: atom_id res chain seq x y z
N MET A 1 25.21 -36.80 -110.82
CA MET A 1 26.08 -36.52 -109.63
C MET A 1 25.37 -35.50 -108.84
N SER A 2 24.67 -35.94 -107.88
CA SER A 2 23.62 -35.23 -107.10
C SER A 2 24.09 -35.14 -105.68
N GLU A 3 24.29 -33.92 -105.26
CA GLU A 3 24.64 -33.59 -103.91
C GLU A 3 23.36 -33.18 -103.15
N GLN A 4 23.02 -33.96 -102.15
CA GLN A 4 21.82 -33.74 -101.29
C GLN A 4 22.23 -32.82 -100.11
N LEU A 5 21.61 -31.69 -100.08
CA LEU A 5 21.65 -30.81 -98.92
C LEU A 5 20.60 -31.23 -97.86
N SER A 6 21.05 -31.51 -96.69
CA SER A 6 20.22 -31.86 -95.55
C SER A 6 19.56 -30.59 -94.92
N PRO A 7 18.32 -30.65 -94.42
CA PRO A 7 17.65 -29.56 -93.80
C PRO A 7 18.18 -29.34 -92.33
N GLN A 8 18.57 -28.12 -92.02
CA GLN A 8 18.84 -27.72 -90.63
C GLN A 8 17.56 -27.63 -89.83
N GLU A 9 17.53 -28.39 -88.76
CA GLU A 9 16.49 -28.43 -87.74
C GLU A 9 16.53 -27.15 -86.91
N ASN A 10 15.48 -26.35 -87.04
CA ASN A 10 15.27 -25.16 -86.19
C ASN A 10 14.71 -25.58 -84.81
N ALA A 11 15.57 -25.79 -83.83
CA ALA A 11 15.16 -25.96 -82.46
C ALA A 11 14.76 -24.55 -81.82
N PRO A 12 13.61 -24.49 -81.16
CA PRO A 12 13.21 -23.25 -80.54
C PRO A 12 14.15 -22.89 -79.34
N ARG A 13 14.76 -21.70 -79.36
CA ARG A 13 15.50 -21.17 -78.24
C ARG A 13 14.55 -20.95 -77.05
N LYS A 14 14.72 -21.72 -75.99
CA LYS A 14 14.12 -21.45 -74.68
C LYS A 14 14.53 -20.09 -74.23
N ARG A 15 13.56 -19.18 -74.12
CA ARG A 15 13.68 -17.92 -73.47
C ARG A 15 14.01 -18.20 -72.00
N MET A 16 15.22 -17.90 -71.54
CA MET A 16 15.53 -17.89 -70.12
C MET A 16 14.72 -16.77 -69.52
N GLU A 17 13.71 -17.11 -68.73
CA GLU A 17 13.08 -16.17 -67.82
C GLU A 17 14.16 -15.74 -66.84
N HIS A 18 14.49 -14.48 -66.89
CA HIS A 18 15.24 -13.81 -65.81
C HIS A 18 14.36 -13.92 -64.57
N VAL A 19 14.66 -14.89 -63.74
CA VAL A 19 14.21 -14.86 -62.34
C VAL A 19 14.92 -13.67 -61.73
N GLU A 20 14.18 -12.61 -61.52
CA GLU A 20 14.62 -11.43 -60.80
C GLU A 20 14.99 -11.91 -59.40
N GLU A 21 16.27 -12.10 -59.11
CA GLU A 21 16.76 -12.42 -57.77
C GLU A 21 16.29 -11.29 -56.83
N ALA A 22 15.41 -11.62 -55.94
CA ALA A 22 15.00 -10.70 -54.88
C ALA A 22 16.26 -10.14 -54.20
N PRO A 23 16.33 -8.82 -53.95
CA PRO A 23 17.50 -8.20 -53.36
C PRO A 23 17.88 -8.91 -52.05
N PRO A 24 19.17 -9.13 -51.78
CA PRO A 24 19.59 -9.85 -50.59
C PRO A 24 19.03 -9.17 -49.36
N VAL A 25 18.07 -9.80 -48.73
CA VAL A 25 17.49 -9.34 -47.44
C VAL A 25 18.68 -9.28 -46.51
N MET A 26 19.08 -8.04 -46.11
CA MET A 26 20.20 -7.86 -45.20
C MET A 26 19.92 -8.65 -43.94
N GLY A 27 20.67 -9.73 -43.68
CA GLY A 27 20.43 -10.65 -42.56
C GLY A 27 20.36 -9.93 -41.17
N TRP A 28 21.00 -8.79 -41.06
CA TRP A 28 20.90 -7.95 -39.85
C TRP A 28 19.49 -7.34 -39.67
N LEU A 29 18.75 -7.07 -40.76
CA LEU A 29 17.40 -6.50 -40.69
C LEU A 29 16.41 -7.51 -40.08
N THR A 30 16.57 -8.79 -40.37
CA THR A 30 15.77 -9.85 -39.77
C THR A 30 16.03 -9.96 -38.27
N SER A 31 17.31 -9.94 -37.86
CA SER A 31 17.67 -9.94 -36.43
C SER A 31 17.18 -8.68 -35.70
N TYR A 32 17.24 -7.53 -36.37
CA TYR A 32 16.72 -6.28 -35.83
C TYR A 32 15.18 -6.32 -35.66
N ALA A 33 14.47 -6.83 -36.67
CA ALA A 33 13.02 -6.97 -36.60
C ALA A 33 12.58 -7.94 -35.48
N ASP A 34 13.31 -9.04 -35.30
CA ASP A 34 13.05 -10.00 -34.20
C ASP A 34 13.26 -9.35 -32.83
N MET A 35 14.36 -8.64 -32.65
CA MET A 35 14.62 -7.91 -31.40
C MET A 35 13.55 -6.85 -31.12
N MET A 36 13.10 -6.12 -32.16
CA MET A 36 12.06 -5.10 -32.01
C MET A 36 10.71 -5.71 -31.68
N THR A 37 10.36 -6.89 -32.24
CA THR A 37 9.13 -7.59 -31.90
C THR A 37 9.16 -8.09 -30.46
N LEU A 38 10.29 -8.61 -29.98
CA LEU A 38 10.44 -9.02 -28.57
C LEU A 38 10.29 -7.84 -27.60
N ILE A 39 10.89 -6.69 -27.93
CA ILE A 39 10.75 -5.45 -27.13
C ILE A 39 9.28 -4.97 -27.14
N ALA A 40 8.62 -4.98 -28.32
CA ALA A 40 7.21 -4.62 -28.42
C ALA A 40 6.32 -5.55 -27.61
N CYS A 41 6.52 -6.86 -27.67
CA CYS A 41 5.81 -7.84 -26.86
C CYS A 41 6.04 -7.60 -25.36
N PHE A 42 7.27 -7.28 -24.95
CA PHE A 42 7.58 -6.94 -23.57
C PHE A 42 6.80 -5.70 -23.10
N PHE A 43 6.76 -4.63 -23.91
CA PHE A 43 5.99 -3.43 -23.56
C PHE A 43 4.49 -3.66 -23.55
N ILE A 44 3.95 -4.50 -24.45
CA ILE A 44 2.53 -4.88 -24.43
C ILE A 44 2.20 -5.65 -23.15
N LEU A 45 3.06 -6.60 -22.75
CA LEU A 45 2.91 -7.30 -21.48
C LEU A 45 2.99 -6.33 -20.29
N MET A 46 3.97 -5.41 -20.28
CA MET A 46 4.07 -4.38 -19.23
C MET A 46 2.85 -3.46 -19.21
N MET A 47 2.27 -3.13 -20.37
CA MET A 47 1.07 -2.32 -20.47
C MET A 47 -0.18 -3.07 -19.99
N ALA A 48 -0.25 -4.38 -20.21
CA ALA A 48 -1.30 -5.23 -19.63
C ALA A 48 -1.23 -5.27 -18.09
N PHE A 49 -0.02 -5.10 -17.52
CA PHE A 49 0.19 -4.96 -16.08
C PHE A 49 0.08 -3.50 -15.58
N ALA A 50 0.10 -2.49 -16.44
CA ALA A 50 0.04 -1.07 -16.05
C ALA A 50 -1.34 -0.61 -15.57
N ASN A 51 -2.41 -1.30 -15.95
CA ASN A 51 -3.76 -1.14 -15.36
C ASN A 51 -3.86 -1.94 -14.06
N TYR A 52 -2.94 -1.65 -13.16
CA TYR A 52 -2.76 -2.39 -11.94
C TYR A 52 -3.78 -1.96 -10.90
N ASP A 53 -4.74 -2.82 -10.62
CA ASP A 53 -5.48 -2.79 -9.36
C ASP A 53 -4.56 -3.37 -8.27
N PRO A 54 -3.98 -2.54 -7.39
CA PRO A 54 -3.09 -3.02 -6.34
C PRO A 54 -3.76 -4.06 -5.43
N ALA A 55 -5.09 -3.99 -5.28
CA ALA A 55 -5.87 -4.93 -4.49
C ALA A 55 -6.02 -6.29 -5.19
N GLY A 56 -6.23 -6.30 -6.50
CA GLY A 56 -6.34 -7.53 -7.30
C GLY A 56 -5.01 -8.27 -7.43
N PHE A 57 -3.91 -7.55 -7.58
CA PHE A 57 -2.58 -8.16 -7.62
C PHE A 57 -2.19 -8.78 -6.27
N THR A 58 -2.40 -8.05 -5.19
CA THR A 58 -2.12 -8.55 -3.85
C THR A 58 -2.91 -9.84 -3.56
N ARG A 59 -4.14 -9.95 -4.06
CA ARG A 59 -4.93 -11.20 -3.96
C ARG A 59 -4.32 -12.33 -4.78
N LYS A 60 -3.99 -12.09 -6.06
CA LYS A 60 -3.40 -13.11 -6.95
C LYS A 60 -1.99 -13.53 -6.52
N THR A 61 -1.15 -12.58 -6.08
CA THR A 61 0.19 -12.89 -5.56
C THR A 61 0.12 -13.65 -4.24
N LYS A 62 -0.86 -13.36 -3.38
CA LYS A 62 -1.13 -14.14 -2.16
C LYS A 62 -1.56 -15.57 -2.49
N GLU A 63 -2.36 -15.80 -3.52
CA GLU A 63 -2.76 -17.14 -3.95
C GLU A 63 -1.58 -17.93 -4.51
N VAL A 64 -0.78 -17.32 -5.38
CA VAL A 64 0.43 -17.94 -5.94
C VAL A 64 1.46 -18.20 -4.84
N SER A 65 1.69 -17.25 -3.94
CA SER A 65 2.60 -17.39 -2.80
C SER A 65 2.14 -18.43 -1.79
N LYS A 66 0.83 -18.62 -1.60
CA LYS A 66 0.26 -19.74 -0.81
C LYS A 66 0.58 -21.11 -1.41
N HIS A 67 0.65 -21.22 -2.74
CA HIS A 67 1.02 -22.47 -3.41
C HIS A 67 2.51 -22.80 -3.27
N PHE A 68 3.38 -21.79 -3.34
CA PHE A 68 4.84 -22.00 -3.30
C PHE A 68 5.44 -22.00 -1.89
N ASN A 69 4.78 -21.42 -0.89
CA ASN A 69 5.33 -21.26 0.46
C ASN A 69 4.33 -21.62 1.57
N LYS A 70 3.69 -22.78 1.49
CA LYS A 70 2.74 -23.26 2.52
C LYS A 70 3.29 -23.27 3.95
N ALA A 71 4.60 -23.36 4.15
CA ALA A 71 5.22 -23.43 5.47
C ALA A 71 5.62 -22.06 6.05
N LYS A 72 5.90 -21.05 5.23
CA LYS A 72 6.49 -19.77 5.69
C LYS A 72 5.47 -18.63 5.86
N TYR A 73 4.33 -18.71 5.16
CA TYR A 73 3.26 -17.69 5.23
C TYR A 73 2.29 -17.89 6.40
N LYS A 74 2.38 -19.02 7.10
CA LYS A 74 1.42 -19.41 8.15
C LYS A 74 1.62 -18.73 9.50
N SER A 75 2.75 -18.02 9.74
CA SER A 75 3.03 -17.49 11.08
C SER A 75 2.70 -16.01 11.29
N ASN A 76 2.80 -15.16 10.25
CA ASN A 76 2.71 -13.70 10.45
C ASN A 76 1.31 -13.12 10.16
N ASP A 77 0.62 -13.59 9.11
CA ASP A 77 -0.77 -13.15 8.81
C ASP A 77 -1.77 -13.64 9.89
N THR A 78 -1.41 -14.66 10.67
CA THR A 78 -2.34 -15.30 11.60
C THR A 78 -2.58 -14.45 12.86
N LYS A 79 -1.54 -13.81 13.41
CA LYS A 79 -1.68 -13.02 14.66
C LYS A 79 -2.49 -11.75 14.43
N LEU A 80 -2.14 -10.98 13.37
CA LEU A 80 -2.83 -9.72 13.07
C LEU A 80 -4.26 -9.96 12.58
N THR A 81 -4.50 -11.03 11.83
CA THR A 81 -5.85 -11.39 11.36
C THR A 81 -6.72 -11.83 12.53
N GLN A 82 -6.20 -12.66 13.43
CA GLN A 82 -6.91 -13.04 14.65
C GLN A 82 -7.20 -11.81 15.53
N LEU A 83 -6.23 -10.91 15.68
CA LEU A 83 -6.41 -9.67 16.42
C LEU A 83 -7.48 -8.78 15.79
N GLN A 84 -7.52 -8.70 14.45
CA GLN A 84 -8.59 -8.01 13.74
C GLN A 84 -9.96 -8.60 14.04
N GLU A 85 -10.10 -9.92 14.03
CA GLU A 85 -11.35 -10.61 14.33
C GLU A 85 -11.79 -10.38 15.78
N GLU A 86 -10.87 -10.50 16.75
CA GLU A 86 -11.13 -10.26 18.16
C GLU A 86 -11.61 -8.82 18.42
N ILE A 87 -10.95 -7.83 17.84
CA ILE A 87 -11.34 -6.41 17.95
C ILE A 87 -12.69 -6.16 17.24
N ALA A 88 -12.92 -6.78 16.07
CA ALA A 88 -14.14 -6.59 15.30
C ALA A 88 -15.40 -7.19 15.96
N VAL A 89 -15.23 -8.18 16.81
CA VAL A 89 -16.33 -8.80 17.59
C VAL A 89 -16.74 -7.91 18.77
N HIS A 90 -15.85 -7.05 19.29
CA HIS A 90 -16.15 -6.20 20.43
C HIS A 90 -17.18 -5.10 20.05
N PRO A 91 -18.37 -5.06 20.66
CA PRO A 91 -19.50 -4.24 20.19
C PRO A 91 -19.20 -2.73 20.16
N GLU A 92 -18.54 -2.22 21.19
CA GLU A 92 -18.23 -0.79 21.32
C GLU A 92 -17.11 -0.36 20.35
N LEU A 93 -16.08 -1.21 20.16
CA LEU A 93 -15.02 -0.97 19.19
C LEU A 93 -15.57 -0.93 17.76
N LYS A 94 -16.48 -1.83 17.41
CA LYS A 94 -17.11 -1.86 16.08
C LYS A 94 -17.90 -0.59 15.76
N LYS A 95 -18.48 0.07 16.76
CA LYS A 95 -19.21 1.34 16.56
C LYS A 95 -18.28 2.53 16.37
N MET A 96 -17.14 2.55 17.06
CA MET A 96 -16.26 3.71 17.15
C MET A 96 -15.05 3.65 16.23
N ALA A 97 -14.66 2.45 15.78
CA ALA A 97 -13.43 2.23 15.02
C ALA A 97 -13.65 1.44 13.73
N LYS A 98 -12.87 1.76 12.70
CA LYS A 98 -12.71 0.92 11.51
C LYS A 98 -11.41 0.14 11.64
N VAL A 99 -11.50 -1.20 11.52
CA VAL A 99 -10.37 -2.09 11.68
C VAL A 99 -10.04 -2.77 10.35
N SER A 100 -8.78 -2.75 9.95
CA SER A 100 -8.32 -3.41 8.72
C SER A 100 -6.87 -3.83 8.85
N VAL A 101 -6.47 -4.89 8.17
CA VAL A 101 -5.05 -5.26 8.03
C VAL A 101 -4.55 -4.75 6.69
N LYS A 102 -3.53 -3.88 6.71
CA LYS A 102 -2.86 -3.31 5.53
C LYS A 102 -1.35 -3.28 5.77
N ASP A 103 -0.58 -3.56 4.74
CA ASP A 103 0.88 -3.43 4.74
C ASP A 103 1.56 -4.11 5.94
N SER A 104 1.09 -5.32 6.28
CA SER A 104 1.58 -6.09 7.45
C SER A 104 1.40 -5.38 8.79
N ALA A 105 0.44 -4.48 8.90
CA ALA A 105 0.02 -3.82 10.12
C ALA A 105 -1.49 -3.96 10.32
N LEU A 106 -1.93 -4.11 11.56
CA LEU A 106 -3.32 -3.90 11.92
C LEU A 106 -3.54 -2.40 12.07
N VAL A 107 -4.45 -1.86 11.28
CA VAL A 107 -4.79 -0.44 11.24
C VAL A 107 -6.17 -0.25 11.87
N VAL A 108 -6.22 0.46 12.98
CA VAL A 108 -7.45 0.84 13.68
C VAL A 108 -7.63 2.35 13.55
N THR A 109 -8.71 2.77 12.90
CA THR A 109 -9.01 4.18 12.66
C THR A 109 -10.23 4.61 13.47
N PHE A 110 -10.03 5.58 14.32
CA PHE A 110 -11.09 6.23 15.11
C PHE A 110 -11.43 7.59 14.52
N SER A 111 -12.71 7.95 14.50
CA SER A 111 -13.10 9.34 14.27
C SER A 111 -12.61 10.24 15.40
N GLY A 112 -12.05 11.40 15.07
CA GLY A 112 -11.57 12.34 16.08
C GLY A 112 -12.67 12.80 17.05
N SER A 113 -13.88 13.01 16.55
CA SER A 113 -15.04 13.39 17.37
C SER A 113 -15.55 12.26 18.29
N ALA A 114 -15.21 11.01 17.98
CA ALA A 114 -15.58 9.87 18.84
C ALA A 114 -14.65 9.74 20.04
N ILE A 115 -13.39 10.19 19.91
CA ILE A 115 -12.38 10.02 20.97
C ILE A 115 -12.15 11.31 21.76
N PHE A 116 -12.14 12.47 21.08
CA PHE A 116 -11.81 13.75 21.69
C PHE A 116 -12.97 14.75 21.60
N PRO A 117 -13.24 15.51 22.66
CA PRO A 117 -14.05 16.70 22.55
C PRO A 117 -13.42 17.70 21.56
N SER A 118 -14.26 18.57 20.97
CA SER A 118 -13.79 19.54 19.99
C SER A 118 -12.67 20.45 20.55
N GLY A 119 -11.62 20.65 19.76
CA GLY A 119 -10.51 21.55 20.14
C GLY A 119 -9.57 21.00 21.23
N THR A 120 -9.81 19.81 21.76
CA THR A 120 -9.00 19.23 22.85
C THR A 120 -8.19 18.00 22.42
N HIS A 121 -7.21 17.65 23.25
CA HIS A 121 -6.42 16.42 23.15
C HIS A 121 -6.79 15.41 24.25
N GLN A 122 -7.62 15.83 25.22
CA GLN A 122 -8.04 14.97 26.32
C GLN A 122 -9.05 13.93 25.85
N LEU A 123 -8.80 12.67 26.20
CA LEU A 123 -9.70 11.58 25.88
C LEU A 123 -11.02 11.71 26.67
N SER A 124 -12.15 11.47 26.03
CA SER A 124 -13.43 11.39 26.71
C SER A 124 -13.51 10.14 27.60
N LYS A 125 -14.32 10.19 28.68
CA LYS A 125 -14.47 9.03 29.59
C LYS A 125 -14.89 7.76 28.85
N ASN A 126 -15.77 7.87 27.88
CA ASN A 126 -16.23 6.74 27.09
C ASN A 126 -15.15 6.21 26.15
N SER A 127 -14.37 7.09 25.53
CA SER A 127 -13.27 6.68 24.67
C SER A 127 -12.12 6.01 25.43
N ILE A 128 -11.85 6.40 26.65
CA ILE A 128 -10.90 5.72 27.54
C ILE A 128 -11.28 4.26 27.69
N LEU A 129 -12.54 3.95 28.02
CA LEU A 129 -13.00 2.57 28.21
C LEU A 129 -12.84 1.73 26.94
N VAL A 130 -13.15 2.32 25.78
CA VAL A 130 -13.05 1.62 24.49
C VAL A 130 -11.60 1.41 24.07
N LEU A 131 -10.73 2.40 24.29
CA LEU A 131 -9.29 2.28 24.04
C LEU A 131 -8.66 1.25 24.98
N ASP A 132 -9.00 1.26 26.25
CA ASP A 132 -8.48 0.33 27.26
C ASP A 132 -8.82 -1.11 26.89
N ALA A 133 -10.09 -1.38 26.51
CA ALA A 133 -10.49 -2.70 26.04
C ALA A 133 -9.70 -3.16 24.79
N MET A 134 -9.45 -2.25 23.86
CA MET A 134 -8.64 -2.55 22.68
C MET A 134 -7.18 -2.84 23.06
N ILE A 135 -6.60 -2.04 23.95
CA ILE A 135 -5.21 -2.19 24.41
C ILE A 135 -5.04 -3.51 25.14
N ASP A 136 -5.99 -3.90 25.98
CA ASP A 136 -5.98 -5.21 26.65
C ASP A 136 -5.98 -6.38 25.67
N ILE A 137 -6.82 -6.32 24.63
CA ILE A 137 -6.87 -7.35 23.57
C ILE A 137 -5.50 -7.41 22.85
N ILE A 138 -4.92 -6.26 22.49
CA ILE A 138 -3.61 -6.20 21.81
C ILE A 138 -2.52 -6.77 22.73
N LYS A 139 -2.48 -6.39 24.00
CA LYS A 139 -1.51 -6.83 24.98
C LYS A 139 -1.59 -8.32 25.27
N ALA A 140 -2.81 -8.83 25.41
CA ALA A 140 -3.05 -10.26 25.63
C ALA A 140 -2.56 -11.12 24.46
N LYS A 141 -2.60 -10.57 23.23
CA LYS A 141 -2.11 -11.28 22.04
C LYS A 141 -0.60 -11.32 21.95
N ASP A 142 0.07 -10.18 22.12
CA ASP A 142 1.53 -10.08 22.18
C ASP A 142 1.94 -8.72 22.78
N PRO A 143 2.55 -8.68 23.98
CA PRO A 143 3.01 -7.43 24.60
C PRO A 143 4.19 -6.79 23.87
N ASN A 144 4.77 -7.48 22.89
CA ASN A 144 5.90 -7.00 22.11
C ASN A 144 5.51 -6.31 20.80
N PHE A 145 4.23 -6.14 20.53
CA PHE A 145 3.80 -5.33 19.39
C PHE A 145 4.37 -3.92 19.46
N ARG A 146 4.68 -3.37 18.28
CA ARG A 146 5.09 -1.97 18.11
C ARG A 146 3.87 -1.17 17.73
N ILE A 147 3.68 -0.04 18.39
CA ILE A 147 2.50 0.80 18.22
C ILE A 147 2.90 2.14 17.62
N LEU A 148 2.29 2.48 16.50
CA LEU A 148 2.42 3.79 15.87
C LEU A 148 1.05 4.46 15.86
N VAL A 149 0.97 5.65 16.44
CA VAL A 149 -0.27 6.45 16.48
C VAL A 149 -0.10 7.70 15.64
N GLU A 150 -0.96 7.88 14.66
CA GLU A 150 -1.02 9.06 13.80
C GLU A 150 -2.26 9.89 14.14
N GLY A 151 -2.07 11.16 14.51
CA GLY A 151 -3.15 12.14 14.65
C GLY A 151 -3.31 12.94 13.36
N HIS A 152 -4.55 13.10 12.90
CA HIS A 152 -4.89 13.88 11.71
C HIS A 152 -5.94 14.96 12.05
N SER A 153 -5.84 16.11 11.41
CA SER A 153 -6.83 17.18 11.43
C SER A 153 -7.47 17.35 10.05
N ASP A 154 -8.41 18.28 9.98
CA ASP A 154 -8.82 18.92 8.74
C ASP A 154 -7.95 20.14 8.45
N ASN A 155 -8.30 20.89 7.39
CA ASN A 155 -7.60 22.11 6.96
C ASN A 155 -8.13 23.39 7.62
N GLN A 156 -9.06 23.30 8.58
CA GLN A 156 -9.57 24.49 9.26
C GLN A 156 -8.47 25.09 10.17
N ALA A 157 -8.34 26.40 10.12
CA ALA A 157 -7.48 27.11 11.05
C ALA A 157 -7.95 26.92 12.50
N MET A 158 -7.01 26.89 13.42
CA MET A 158 -7.33 26.82 14.85
C MET A 158 -8.08 28.07 15.25
N ALA A 159 -9.14 27.92 16.07
CA ALA A 159 -9.87 29.04 16.61
C ALA A 159 -8.97 29.84 17.56
N GLU A 160 -9.15 31.16 17.60
CA GLU A 160 -8.45 32.03 18.55
C GLU A 160 -8.77 31.62 19.99
N GLY A 161 -7.76 31.68 20.86
CA GLY A 161 -7.91 31.33 22.29
C GLY A 161 -7.85 29.80 22.56
N THR A 162 -7.56 28.98 21.59
CA THR A 162 -7.31 27.54 21.82
C THR A 162 -5.91 27.31 22.42
N THR A 163 -5.77 26.21 23.16
CA THR A 163 -4.49 25.83 23.79
C THR A 163 -3.40 25.53 22.75
N PHE A 164 -3.77 25.15 21.56
CA PHE A 164 -2.84 24.76 20.49
C PHE A 164 -2.74 25.85 19.43
N THR A 165 -1.51 26.14 19.01
CA THR A 165 -1.20 27.16 18.00
C THR A 165 -1.33 26.68 16.57
N SER A 166 -1.43 25.36 16.35
CA SER A 166 -1.48 24.77 15.00
C SER A 166 -2.14 23.38 14.98
N ASN A 167 -2.62 22.98 13.82
CA ASN A 167 -3.12 21.64 13.56
C ASN A 167 -2.04 20.55 13.78
N TRP A 168 -0.77 20.89 13.58
CA TRP A 168 0.37 20.02 13.89
C TRP A 168 0.47 19.74 15.39
N ALA A 169 0.39 20.79 16.21
CA ALA A 169 0.46 20.65 17.66
C ALA A 169 -0.73 19.88 18.22
N LEU A 170 -1.96 20.17 17.75
CA LEU A 170 -3.17 19.45 18.17
C LEU A 170 -3.13 17.97 17.77
N SER A 171 -2.79 17.67 16.52
CA SER A 171 -2.74 16.29 16.04
C SER A 171 -1.66 15.47 16.74
N GLY A 172 -0.48 16.08 17.00
CA GLY A 172 0.59 15.47 17.77
C GLY A 172 0.19 15.19 19.22
N ALA A 173 -0.44 16.18 19.91
CA ALA A 173 -0.92 16.01 21.26
C ALA A 173 -2.00 14.92 21.39
N ARG A 174 -2.89 14.82 20.41
CA ARG A 174 -3.89 13.73 20.36
C ARG A 174 -3.26 12.36 20.20
N ALA A 175 -2.25 12.24 19.32
CA ALA A 175 -1.50 11.01 19.19
C ALA A 175 -0.77 10.64 20.50
N ALA A 176 -0.16 11.63 21.16
CA ALA A 176 0.51 11.43 22.44
C ALA A 176 -0.44 10.95 23.54
N SER A 177 -1.64 11.54 23.66
CA SER A 177 -2.63 11.11 24.65
C SER A 177 -3.08 9.66 24.46
N VAL A 178 -3.10 9.14 23.23
CA VAL A 178 -3.36 7.74 22.99
C VAL A 178 -2.15 6.87 23.38
N ILE A 179 -0.92 7.31 23.09
CA ILE A 179 0.31 6.61 23.49
C ILE A 179 0.41 6.51 25.02
N GLU A 180 0.08 7.56 25.77
CA GLU A 180 0.03 7.54 27.24
C GLU A 180 -0.86 6.42 27.78
N ARG A 181 -1.94 6.06 27.07
CA ARG A 181 -2.77 4.89 27.46
C ARG A 181 -2.04 3.58 27.26
N PHE A 182 -1.30 3.40 26.16
CA PHE A 182 -0.48 2.22 25.95
C PHE A 182 0.63 2.09 27.00
N GLU A 183 1.28 3.20 27.36
CA GLU A 183 2.28 3.22 28.45
C GLU A 183 1.65 2.85 29.79
N TYR A 184 0.48 3.41 30.12
CA TYR A 184 -0.27 3.07 31.34
C TYR A 184 -0.56 1.55 31.43
N PHE A 185 -0.83 0.90 30.32
CA PHE A 185 -1.01 -0.54 30.22
C PHE A 185 0.31 -1.32 30.23
N GLY A 186 1.47 -0.64 30.32
CA GLY A 186 2.78 -1.25 30.46
C GLY A 186 3.37 -1.77 29.15
N PHE A 187 3.06 -1.12 28.02
CA PHE A 187 3.85 -1.29 26.81
C PHE A 187 5.20 -0.58 26.96
N ASP A 188 6.24 -1.15 26.39
CA ASP A 188 7.57 -0.58 26.39
C ASP A 188 7.59 0.73 25.58
N PRO A 189 7.96 1.89 26.18
CA PRO A 189 8.04 3.18 25.48
C PRO A 189 8.90 3.15 24.21
N LYS A 190 9.93 2.32 24.16
CA LYS A 190 10.78 2.13 22.97
C LYS A 190 10.03 1.54 21.76
N LYS A 191 8.85 0.97 21.98
CA LYS A 191 7.99 0.37 20.94
C LYS A 191 6.80 1.26 20.58
N LEU A 192 6.74 2.46 21.13
CA LEU A 192 5.63 3.40 20.98
C LEU A 192 6.07 4.64 20.21
N VAL A 193 5.29 5.06 19.21
CA VAL A 193 5.57 6.26 18.43
C VAL A 193 4.28 7.06 18.24
N ALA A 194 4.32 8.36 18.56
CA ALA A 194 3.25 9.31 18.28
C ALA A 194 3.67 10.25 17.14
N ILE A 195 2.81 10.45 16.15
CA ILE A 195 3.05 11.32 15.00
C ILE A 195 1.85 12.25 14.80
N GLY A 196 2.10 13.55 14.77
CA GLY A 196 1.15 14.55 14.27
C GLY A 196 1.27 14.65 12.75
N MET A 197 0.15 14.60 12.05
CA MET A 197 0.09 14.68 10.58
C MET A 197 -0.66 15.92 10.10
N ALA A 198 -1.28 16.69 10.99
CA ALA A 198 -2.16 17.79 10.61
C ALA A 198 -3.13 17.40 9.49
N ASP A 199 -3.29 18.23 8.48
CA ASP A 199 -4.13 18.03 7.29
C ASP A 199 -3.37 17.51 6.06
N THR A 200 -2.11 17.10 6.21
CA THR A 200 -1.23 16.73 5.09
C THR A 200 -1.64 15.45 4.37
N LYS A 201 -2.39 14.58 5.02
CA LYS A 201 -2.86 13.30 4.45
C LYS A 201 -4.37 13.14 4.63
N PRO A 202 -5.20 13.89 3.91
CA PRO A 202 -6.64 13.77 4.00
C PRO A 202 -7.11 12.43 3.39
N LEU A 203 -8.18 11.83 3.96
CA LEU A 203 -8.85 10.67 3.39
C LEU A 203 -9.73 11.04 2.20
N VAL A 204 -10.33 12.22 2.28
CA VAL A 204 -11.23 12.81 1.29
C VAL A 204 -10.91 14.30 1.17
N PRO A 205 -11.19 14.94 0.03
CA PRO A 205 -10.95 16.38 -0.11
C PRO A 205 -11.64 17.18 1.00
N ASN A 206 -10.92 18.15 1.59
CA ASN A 206 -11.48 19.05 2.61
C ASN A 206 -12.41 20.11 2.01
N GLU A 207 -12.23 20.42 0.72
CA GLU A 207 -12.89 21.47 -0.02
C GLU A 207 -13.38 20.94 -1.36
N ASP A 208 -14.36 21.60 -1.93
CA ASP A 208 -14.84 21.30 -3.29
C ASP A 208 -13.93 21.94 -4.36
N ALA A 209 -14.29 21.78 -5.64
CA ALA A 209 -13.56 22.36 -6.77
C ALA A 209 -13.52 23.91 -6.79
N LYS A 210 -14.37 24.58 -5.98
CA LYS A 210 -14.45 26.04 -5.86
C LYS A 210 -13.72 26.56 -4.62
N GLY A 211 -13.15 25.67 -3.78
CA GLY A 211 -12.52 26.02 -2.53
C GLY A 211 -13.50 26.15 -1.35
N GLU A 212 -14.77 25.73 -1.53
CA GLU A 212 -15.74 25.75 -0.45
C GLU A 212 -15.53 24.56 0.48
N PRO A 213 -15.55 24.77 1.82
CA PRO A 213 -15.30 23.70 2.77
C PRO A 213 -16.41 22.64 2.73
N LEU A 214 -16.01 21.37 2.82
CA LEU A 214 -16.88 20.20 2.89
C LEU A 214 -16.92 19.64 4.32
N PRO A 215 -17.87 20.08 5.19
CA PRO A 215 -17.86 19.75 6.62
C PRO A 215 -17.88 18.25 6.93
N GLU A 216 -18.63 17.46 6.16
CA GLU A 216 -18.68 16.00 6.34
C GLU A 216 -17.33 15.34 6.01
N ASN A 217 -16.65 15.81 4.97
CA ASN A 217 -15.33 15.34 4.62
C ASN A 217 -14.28 15.73 5.68
N GLN A 218 -14.34 16.99 6.14
CA GLN A 218 -13.47 17.47 7.22
C GLN A 218 -13.64 16.63 8.48
N LYS A 219 -14.86 16.23 8.82
CA LYS A 219 -15.15 15.34 9.95
C LYS A 219 -14.49 13.95 9.78
N LEU A 220 -14.47 13.41 8.55
CA LEU A 220 -13.79 12.16 8.24
C LEU A 220 -12.26 12.29 8.31
N ASN A 221 -11.74 13.47 7.95
CA ASN A 221 -10.31 13.74 8.00
C ASN A 221 -9.81 13.91 9.45
N ARG A 222 -10.61 14.48 10.36
CA ARG A 222 -10.31 14.49 11.79
C ARG A 222 -10.39 13.10 12.36
N ARG A 223 -9.24 12.42 12.47
CA ARG A 223 -9.14 11.01 12.91
C ARG A 223 -7.85 10.72 13.65
N VAL A 224 -7.84 9.62 14.35
CA VAL A 224 -6.62 9.00 14.88
C VAL A 224 -6.49 7.59 14.30
N VAL A 225 -5.30 7.28 13.84
CA VAL A 225 -4.97 5.98 13.26
C VAL A 225 -3.95 5.30 14.16
N ILE A 226 -4.31 4.14 14.67
CA ILE A 226 -3.43 3.29 15.47
C ILE A 226 -2.98 2.14 14.59
N LYS A 227 -1.66 2.00 14.40
CA LYS A 227 -1.05 0.90 13.64
C LYS A 227 -0.34 -0.02 14.61
N VAL A 228 -0.78 -1.26 14.64
CA VAL A 228 -0.16 -2.33 15.42
C VAL A 228 0.71 -3.14 14.47
N LEU A 229 2.02 -3.14 14.73
CA LEU A 229 3.03 -3.82 13.92
C LEU A 229 3.63 -4.97 14.73
N GLU A 230 3.95 -6.06 14.03
CA GLU A 230 4.66 -7.17 14.66
C GLU A 230 6.05 -6.75 15.16
N PRO A 231 6.58 -7.43 16.18
CA PRO A 231 7.95 -7.24 16.63
C PRO A 231 8.94 -7.41 15.47
N ILE A 232 10.03 -6.65 15.48
CA ILE A 232 11.11 -6.84 14.51
C ILE A 232 11.79 -8.18 14.80
N ASP A 233 11.73 -9.09 13.86
CA ASP A 233 12.57 -10.28 13.90
C ASP A 233 13.99 -9.87 13.48
N LYS A 234 14.93 -9.91 14.44
CA LYS A 234 16.35 -9.56 14.19
C LYS A 234 16.99 -10.35 13.03
N SER A 235 16.40 -11.50 12.67
CA SER A 235 16.88 -12.31 11.55
C SER A 235 16.39 -11.83 10.18
N LYS A 236 15.43 -10.91 10.16
CA LYS A 236 14.82 -10.37 8.95
C LYS A 236 14.87 -8.84 9.00
N GLU A 237 16.03 -8.27 8.69
CA GLU A 237 16.16 -6.85 8.37
C GLU A 237 15.34 -6.51 7.11
N VAL A 238 14.04 -6.51 7.23
CA VAL A 238 13.17 -5.93 6.22
C VAL A 238 13.15 -4.43 6.51
N LYS A 239 13.74 -3.64 5.64
CA LYS A 239 13.66 -2.19 5.61
C LYS A 239 12.21 -1.76 5.35
N MET A 240 11.34 -1.91 6.32
CA MET A 240 10.00 -1.33 6.27
C MET A 240 10.11 0.17 6.51
N GLY A 241 9.31 0.97 5.81
CA GLY A 241 9.34 2.43 5.91
C GLY A 241 9.18 3.02 7.32
N PHE A 242 8.69 2.24 8.28
CA PHE A 242 8.62 2.58 9.70
C PHE A 242 9.81 2.10 10.53
N GLY A 243 10.75 1.34 9.97
CA GLY A 243 11.94 0.85 10.67
C GLY A 243 12.81 1.98 11.22
N VAL A 244 12.78 3.15 10.61
CA VAL A 244 13.50 4.34 11.05
C VAL A 244 13.07 4.80 12.44
N TYR A 245 11.78 4.72 12.77
CA TYR A 245 11.22 5.15 14.07
C TYR A 245 11.50 4.18 15.23
N PHE A 246 11.97 2.98 14.93
CA PHE A 246 12.20 1.92 15.92
C PHE A 246 13.65 1.42 15.93
N LYS A 247 14.58 2.16 15.31
CA LYS A 247 15.96 1.72 15.12
C LYS A 247 16.69 1.47 16.45
N ASP A 248 16.39 2.27 17.47
CA ASP A 248 17.04 2.22 18.78
C ASP A 248 16.32 1.30 19.79
N ALA A 249 15.21 0.66 19.39
CA ALA A 249 14.48 -0.27 20.26
C ALA A 249 15.00 -1.71 20.20
N VAL A 250 16.13 -1.92 19.53
CA VAL A 250 16.67 -3.27 19.22
C VAL A 250 17.97 -3.59 19.98
N GLU A 251 18.51 -2.64 20.76
CA GLU A 251 19.64 -2.87 21.70
C GLU A 251 19.11 -3.29 23.11
#